data_664660c4ed15fd70a43094376fe10675
#
_entry.id   664660c4ed15fd70a43094376fe10675
#
_cell.length_a   1.000
_cell.length_b   1.000
_cell.length_c   1.000
_cell.angle_alpha   90.00
_cell.angle_beta   90.00
_cell.angle_gamma   90.00
#
_symmetry.space_group_name_H-M   'P 1'
#
loop_
_entity.id
_entity.type
_entity.pdbx_description
1 polymer ?
#
loop_
_entity_poly.entity_id
_entity_poly.type
_entity_poly.pdbx_seq_one_letter_code
_entity_poly.pdbx_strand_id
1 'polypeptide(L)'
;PWVQDGSFVAGDLLEMRPQMQWLTWIFQVMPIFFIVGGYANAVSLESAHRKGTRYAGWLAGRLHRLVTPLLGLLMGWGVLAMALYFSGVAGDTTRLVTRAALIPTWFLAIYIAIVMLAPLTYRAWQRWGFASLLGLAALAALVDVAFFVAELRWMGWTQYFWVWLTVHQLGYAWRDGRLGSPARLLGWSLLGFATLWALIFNGPYPFAMVGSPDEGLSNTLPPKITLIALGVCQFGLLLSIEAPMRRLLSSVRLWAATVLINSMIMTLYLWHITVMIVVVVIAYFAANSVLTLEPGTSEWWASRPLWILLLYVILLPLTFALPGLERRPRPADAPTPAAPRQIGGAIMICLGIAYLALFGFGSAPLPYLDILAFVTVVAGSWLSGLLHGFR
;
A
#
# COMPACT_ATOMS: atom_id res chain seq x y z
N PRO A 1 18.79 -7.11 5.10
CA PRO A 1 19.37 -8.17 5.92
C PRO A 1 20.80 -8.47 5.51
N TRP A 2 21.66 -8.78 6.46
CA TRP A 2 23.03 -9.26 6.24
C TRP A 2 23.39 -10.29 7.32
N VAL A 3 24.50 -10.97 7.13
CA VAL A 3 25.02 -11.94 8.12
C VAL A 3 26.24 -11.33 8.80
N GLN A 4 26.22 -11.24 10.13
CA GLN A 4 27.34 -10.79 10.95
C GLN A 4 27.63 -11.85 12.01
N ASP A 5 28.88 -12.27 12.12
CA ASP A 5 29.34 -13.31 13.07
C ASP A 5 28.50 -14.61 13.00
N GLY A 6 28.09 -15.02 11.80
CA GLY A 6 27.26 -16.19 11.58
C GLY A 6 25.77 -16.02 11.94
N SER A 7 25.38 -14.86 12.45
CA SER A 7 24.00 -14.54 12.80
C SER A 7 23.35 -13.67 11.75
N PHE A 8 22.07 -13.91 11.49
CA PHE A 8 21.27 -13.12 10.57
C PHE A 8 20.82 -11.84 11.26
N VAL A 9 21.23 -10.69 10.69
CA VAL A 9 20.86 -9.36 11.19
C VAL A 9 19.84 -8.74 10.22
N ALA A 10 18.68 -8.41 10.72
CA ALA A 10 17.64 -7.65 10.01
C ALA A 10 17.74 -6.19 10.48
N GLY A 11 18.61 -5.39 9.88
CA GLY A 11 18.72 -3.98 10.19
C GLY A 11 18.20 -3.10 9.05
N ASP A 12 17.93 -1.84 9.36
CA ASP A 12 17.47 -0.84 8.40
C ASP A 12 18.65 0.03 7.93
N LEU A 13 18.81 0.14 6.61
CA LEU A 13 19.82 1.01 6.00
C LEU A 13 19.64 2.48 6.44
N LEU A 14 18.41 2.93 6.66
CA LEU A 14 18.10 4.31 7.04
C LEU A 14 18.52 4.64 8.47
N GLU A 15 18.61 3.65 9.35
CA GLU A 15 19.17 3.77 10.70
C GLU A 15 20.69 3.81 10.65
N MET A 16 21.29 2.90 9.87
CA MET A 16 22.76 2.83 9.70
C MET A 16 23.34 4.03 8.96
N ARG A 17 22.55 4.63 8.07
CA ARG A 17 22.97 5.76 7.19
C ARG A 17 21.88 6.85 7.20
N PRO A 18 21.74 7.62 8.30
CA PRO A 18 20.69 8.64 8.43
C PRO A 18 20.70 9.68 7.30
N GLN A 19 21.87 9.95 6.71
CA GLN A 19 21.97 10.84 5.54
C GLN A 19 21.22 10.35 4.31
N MET A 20 20.74 9.10 4.30
CA MET A 20 19.92 8.57 3.21
C MET A 20 18.41 8.72 3.43
N GLN A 21 17.99 9.17 4.59
CA GLN A 21 16.58 9.33 4.91
C GLN A 21 15.87 10.32 3.96
N TRP A 22 16.58 11.31 3.38
CA TRP A 22 15.99 12.22 2.39
C TRP A 22 15.48 11.49 1.12
N LEU A 23 16.05 10.31 0.78
CA LEU A 23 15.53 9.48 -0.32
C LEU A 23 14.09 9.06 -0.10
N THR A 24 13.67 8.94 1.16
CA THR A 24 12.30 8.59 1.50
C THR A 24 11.28 9.64 1.04
N TRP A 25 11.68 10.91 0.87
CA TRP A 25 10.83 11.97 0.35
C TRP A 25 10.52 11.79 -1.14
N ILE A 26 11.43 11.16 -1.88
CA ILE A 26 11.27 10.85 -3.30
C ILE A 26 10.55 9.51 -3.49
N PHE A 27 11.01 8.48 -2.74
CA PHE A 27 10.58 7.09 -2.93
C PHE A 27 9.37 6.67 -2.09
N GLN A 28 8.83 7.55 -1.23
CA GLN A 28 7.56 7.29 -0.57
C GLN A 28 6.42 7.44 -1.57
N VAL A 29 6.06 6.34 -2.20
CA VAL A 29 5.09 6.32 -3.32
C VAL A 29 3.63 6.20 -2.87
N MET A 30 3.37 5.95 -1.59
CA MET A 30 2.00 5.73 -1.10
C MET A 30 1.04 6.91 -1.38
N PRO A 31 1.43 8.18 -1.19
CA PRO A 31 0.55 9.29 -1.54
C PRO A 31 0.13 9.24 -3.02
N ILE A 32 1.05 8.92 -3.94
CA ILE A 32 0.75 8.82 -5.37
C ILE A 32 -0.27 7.70 -5.64
N PHE A 33 -0.12 6.54 -4.99
CA PHE A 33 -1.08 5.44 -5.14
C PHE A 33 -2.49 5.85 -4.73
N PHE A 34 -2.64 6.55 -3.60
CA PHE A 34 -3.96 7.01 -3.15
C PHE A 34 -4.53 8.08 -4.07
N ILE A 35 -3.71 8.99 -4.62
CA ILE A 35 -4.14 10.00 -5.59
C ILE A 35 -4.65 9.35 -6.88
N VAL A 36 -3.87 8.43 -7.45
CA VAL A 36 -4.27 7.66 -8.63
C VAL A 36 -5.53 6.84 -8.35
N GLY A 37 -5.62 6.28 -7.14
CA GLY A 37 -6.81 5.58 -6.65
C GLY A 37 -8.05 6.48 -6.63
N GLY A 38 -7.90 7.73 -6.19
CA GLY A 38 -8.96 8.74 -6.20
C GLY A 38 -9.45 9.03 -7.61
N TYR A 39 -8.54 9.32 -8.52
CA TYR A 39 -8.85 9.50 -9.94
C TYR A 39 -9.62 8.29 -10.52
N ALA A 40 -9.10 7.09 -10.32
CA ALA A 40 -9.69 5.85 -10.83
C ALA A 40 -11.06 5.56 -10.21
N ASN A 41 -11.26 5.89 -8.93
CA ASN A 41 -12.54 5.72 -8.26
C ASN A 41 -13.58 6.73 -8.77
N ALA A 42 -13.21 8.00 -9.00
CA ALA A 42 -14.11 8.99 -9.60
C ALA A 42 -14.58 8.55 -10.99
N VAL A 43 -13.64 8.20 -11.89
CA VAL A 43 -13.96 7.69 -13.24
C VAL A 43 -14.88 6.47 -13.19
N SER A 44 -14.59 5.55 -12.29
CA SER A 44 -15.36 4.31 -12.13
C SER A 44 -16.77 4.56 -11.59
N LEU A 45 -16.93 5.47 -10.62
CA LEU A 45 -18.23 5.85 -10.06
C LEU A 45 -19.13 6.52 -11.10
N GLU A 46 -18.55 7.45 -11.89
CA GLU A 46 -19.28 8.09 -12.99
C GLU A 46 -19.69 7.09 -14.07
N SER A 47 -18.78 6.17 -14.43
CA SER A 47 -19.12 5.10 -15.38
C SER A 47 -20.24 4.20 -14.86
N ALA A 48 -20.20 3.84 -13.57
CA ALA A 48 -21.26 3.06 -12.93
C ALA A 48 -22.59 3.83 -12.94
N HIS A 49 -22.55 5.12 -12.63
CA HIS A 49 -23.76 5.97 -12.66
C HIS A 49 -24.37 6.03 -14.06
N ARG A 50 -23.56 6.27 -15.10
CA ARG A 50 -24.03 6.28 -16.50
C ARG A 50 -24.64 4.95 -16.95
N LYS A 51 -24.12 3.82 -16.41
CA LYS A 51 -24.63 2.47 -16.72
C LYS A 51 -25.81 2.04 -15.84
N GLY A 52 -26.29 2.89 -14.94
CA GLY A 52 -27.33 2.55 -13.98
C GLY A 52 -26.92 1.49 -12.95
N THR A 53 -25.58 1.24 -12.79
CA THR A 53 -25.09 0.25 -11.84
C THR A 53 -25.26 0.79 -10.42
N ARG A 54 -25.97 0.04 -9.57
CA ARG A 54 -26.15 0.38 -8.15
C ARG A 54 -24.82 0.22 -7.38
N TYR A 55 -24.72 0.88 -6.23
CA TYR A 55 -23.54 0.83 -5.36
C TYR A 55 -23.05 -0.61 -5.08
N ALA A 56 -23.96 -1.54 -4.78
CA ALA A 56 -23.60 -2.93 -4.52
C ALA A 56 -22.88 -3.59 -5.71
N GLY A 57 -23.33 -3.36 -6.94
CA GLY A 57 -22.68 -3.90 -8.14
C GLY A 57 -21.29 -3.28 -8.39
N TRP A 58 -21.16 -1.97 -8.18
CA TRP A 58 -19.90 -1.26 -8.28
C TRP A 58 -18.91 -1.75 -7.23
N LEU A 59 -19.32 -1.83 -5.95
CA LEU A 59 -18.47 -2.27 -4.86
C LEU A 59 -18.00 -3.72 -5.06
N ALA A 60 -18.91 -4.62 -5.47
CA ALA A 60 -18.57 -6.02 -5.75
C ALA A 60 -17.47 -6.15 -6.81
N GLY A 61 -17.54 -5.37 -7.89
CA GLY A 61 -16.50 -5.35 -8.91
C GLY A 61 -15.15 -4.81 -8.39
N ARG A 62 -15.19 -3.83 -7.50
CA ARG A 62 -13.96 -3.28 -6.86
C ARG A 62 -13.34 -4.26 -5.89
N LEU A 63 -14.14 -4.83 -5.00
CA LEU A 63 -13.68 -5.84 -4.04
C LEU A 63 -13.09 -7.06 -4.75
N HIS A 64 -13.73 -7.54 -5.81
CA HIS A 64 -13.21 -8.68 -6.56
C HIS A 64 -11.79 -8.42 -7.09
N ARG A 65 -11.55 -7.26 -7.69
CA ARG A 65 -10.22 -6.90 -8.23
C ARG A 65 -9.13 -6.73 -7.17
N LEU A 66 -9.50 -6.28 -5.97
CA LEU A 66 -8.55 -6.02 -4.88
C LEU A 66 -8.27 -7.27 -4.04
N VAL A 67 -9.31 -8.05 -3.76
CA VAL A 67 -9.23 -9.15 -2.79
C VAL A 67 -8.78 -10.46 -3.45
N THR A 68 -9.12 -10.70 -4.72
CA THR A 68 -8.77 -11.97 -5.38
C THR A 68 -7.25 -12.23 -5.41
N PRO A 69 -6.38 -11.27 -5.81
CA PRO A 69 -4.93 -11.47 -5.75
C PRO A 69 -4.41 -11.64 -4.32
N LEU A 70 -5.03 -10.94 -3.36
CA LEU A 70 -4.67 -11.03 -1.94
C LEU A 70 -4.94 -12.43 -1.38
N LEU A 71 -6.07 -13.05 -1.72
CA LEU A 71 -6.40 -14.41 -1.25
C LEU A 71 -5.33 -15.41 -1.69
N GLY A 72 -4.80 -15.28 -2.90
CA GLY A 72 -3.68 -16.11 -3.37
C GLY A 72 -2.43 -15.98 -2.51
N LEU A 73 -2.05 -14.75 -2.16
CA LEU A 73 -0.93 -14.48 -1.26
C LEU A 73 -1.16 -15.07 0.14
N LEU A 74 -2.33 -14.81 0.73
CA LEU A 74 -2.66 -15.27 2.08
C LEU A 74 -2.74 -16.79 2.15
N MET A 75 -3.31 -17.45 1.14
CA MET A 75 -3.34 -18.93 1.06
C MET A 75 -1.91 -19.51 0.96
N GLY A 76 -1.07 -18.93 0.08
CA GLY A 76 0.31 -19.38 -0.07
C GLY A 76 1.09 -19.27 1.25
N TRP A 77 1.03 -18.12 1.90
CA TRP A 77 1.72 -17.90 3.18
C TRP A 77 1.09 -18.68 4.35
N GLY A 78 -0.23 -18.88 4.36
CA GLY A 78 -0.89 -19.73 5.36
C GLY A 78 -0.47 -21.18 5.26
N VAL A 79 -0.39 -21.73 4.02
CA VAL A 79 0.11 -23.10 3.79
C VAL A 79 1.58 -23.20 4.17
N LEU A 80 2.41 -22.22 3.82
CA LEU A 80 3.82 -22.21 4.19
C LEU A 80 4.01 -22.12 5.72
N ALA A 81 3.25 -21.25 6.40
CA ALA A 81 3.31 -21.16 7.87
C ALA A 81 2.94 -22.47 8.55
N MET A 82 1.92 -23.15 8.03
CA MET A 82 1.53 -24.48 8.51
C MET A 82 2.63 -25.52 8.28
N ALA A 83 3.26 -25.51 7.10
CA ALA A 83 4.38 -26.40 6.79
C ALA A 83 5.58 -26.14 7.71
N LEU A 84 5.92 -24.88 7.98
CA LEU A 84 6.98 -24.49 8.91
C LEU A 84 6.67 -24.97 10.35
N TYR A 85 5.43 -24.81 10.79
CA TYR A 85 4.98 -25.29 12.10
C TYR A 85 5.19 -26.81 12.26
N PHE A 86 4.73 -27.61 11.28
CA PHE A 86 4.91 -29.07 11.31
C PHE A 86 6.36 -29.52 11.13
N SER A 87 7.21 -28.67 10.53
CA SER A 87 8.65 -28.92 10.41
C SER A 87 9.44 -28.55 11.68
N GLY A 88 8.76 -28.09 12.74
CA GLY A 88 9.39 -27.72 14.00
C GLY A 88 10.14 -26.37 13.98
N VAL A 89 9.90 -25.53 12.98
CA VAL A 89 10.47 -24.17 12.95
C VAL A 89 9.86 -23.34 14.07
N ALA A 90 10.72 -22.59 14.78
CA ALA A 90 10.27 -21.73 15.88
C ALA A 90 9.19 -20.73 15.44
N GLY A 91 8.13 -20.60 16.22
CA GLY A 91 7.01 -19.73 15.93
C GLY A 91 7.41 -18.26 15.72
N ASP A 92 8.40 -17.78 16.47
CA ASP A 92 8.92 -16.40 16.29
C ASP A 92 9.60 -16.20 14.94
N THR A 93 10.33 -17.19 14.44
CA THR A 93 10.91 -17.14 13.09
C THR A 93 9.82 -17.13 12.03
N THR A 94 8.82 -18.01 12.17
CA THR A 94 7.66 -18.06 11.27
C THR A 94 6.94 -16.71 11.27
N ARG A 95 6.71 -16.12 12.45
CA ARG A 95 6.10 -14.80 12.60
C ARG A 95 6.89 -13.69 11.92
N LEU A 96 8.20 -13.64 12.15
CA LEU A 96 9.07 -12.62 11.54
C LEU A 96 9.00 -12.65 10.02
N VAL A 97 9.13 -13.83 9.43
CA VAL A 97 9.13 -14.02 7.97
C VAL A 97 7.77 -13.72 7.36
N THR A 98 6.68 -14.25 7.96
CA THR A 98 5.32 -14.03 7.45
C THR A 98 4.87 -12.59 7.64
N ARG A 99 5.21 -11.93 8.76
CA ARG A 99 4.97 -10.51 8.96
C ARG A 99 5.66 -9.69 7.89
N ALA A 100 6.95 -9.92 7.62
CA ALA A 100 7.68 -9.21 6.58
C ALA A 100 7.00 -9.36 5.20
N ALA A 101 6.60 -10.58 4.83
CA ALA A 101 5.93 -10.85 3.56
C ALA A 101 4.55 -10.20 3.44
N LEU A 102 3.83 -10.05 4.55
CA LEU A 102 2.47 -9.51 4.58
C LEU A 102 2.41 -8.00 4.84
N ILE A 103 3.54 -7.34 5.15
CA ILE A 103 3.58 -5.88 5.30
C ILE A 103 2.84 -5.15 4.16
N PRO A 104 3.04 -5.47 2.86
CA PRO A 104 2.35 -4.73 1.79
C PRO A 104 0.82 -4.75 1.90
N THR A 105 0.25 -5.72 2.59
CA THR A 105 -1.21 -5.87 2.68
C THR A 105 -1.89 -4.76 3.52
N TRP A 106 -1.15 -4.04 4.39
CA TRP A 106 -1.71 -2.91 5.15
C TRP A 106 -2.35 -1.86 4.24
N PHE A 107 -1.66 -1.54 3.13
CA PHE A 107 -2.19 -0.59 2.14
C PHE A 107 -3.55 -1.04 1.62
N LEU A 108 -3.67 -2.33 1.33
CA LEU A 108 -4.90 -2.90 0.76
C LEU A 108 -6.06 -2.84 1.76
N ALA A 109 -5.80 -3.07 3.07
CA ALA A 109 -6.80 -2.89 4.11
C ALA A 109 -7.38 -1.47 4.10
N ILE A 110 -6.50 -0.47 4.09
CA ILE A 110 -6.91 0.93 4.09
C ILE A 110 -7.56 1.31 2.76
N TYR A 111 -7.01 0.85 1.63
CA TYR A 111 -7.56 1.18 0.31
C TYR A 111 -8.96 0.57 0.10
N ILE A 112 -9.24 -0.64 0.58
CA ILE A 112 -10.58 -1.23 0.57
C ILE A 112 -11.55 -0.36 1.40
N ALA A 113 -11.14 0.08 2.59
CA ALA A 113 -11.97 0.95 3.42
C ALA A 113 -12.26 2.30 2.72
N ILE A 114 -11.26 2.89 2.05
CA ILE A 114 -11.44 4.11 1.25
C ILE A 114 -12.37 3.89 0.06
N VAL A 115 -12.25 2.76 -0.63
CA VAL A 115 -13.15 2.39 -1.73
C VAL A 115 -14.61 2.30 -1.23
N MET A 116 -14.85 1.70 -0.06
CA MET A 116 -16.20 1.69 0.52
C MET A 116 -16.76 3.10 0.76
N LEU A 117 -15.90 4.02 1.20
CA LEU A 117 -16.25 5.42 1.47
C LEU A 117 -16.24 6.32 0.22
N ALA A 118 -15.67 5.86 -0.90
CA ALA A 118 -15.48 6.66 -2.11
C ALA A 118 -16.77 7.34 -2.64
N PRO A 119 -17.96 6.70 -2.64
CA PRO A 119 -19.17 7.40 -3.07
C PRO A 119 -19.57 8.56 -2.16
N LEU A 120 -19.30 8.48 -0.87
CA LEU A 120 -19.59 9.54 0.10
C LEU A 120 -18.60 10.70 -0.07
N THR A 121 -17.30 10.37 -0.12
CA THR A 121 -16.25 11.38 -0.26
C THR A 121 -16.27 12.04 -1.64
N TYR A 122 -16.69 11.33 -2.70
CA TYR A 122 -16.89 11.90 -4.02
C TYR A 122 -18.09 12.84 -4.08
N ARG A 123 -19.22 12.50 -3.43
CA ARG A 123 -20.37 13.42 -3.27
C ARG A 123 -19.99 14.68 -2.48
N ALA A 124 -19.21 14.52 -1.40
CA ALA A 124 -18.70 15.65 -0.63
C ALA A 124 -17.82 16.55 -1.50
N TRP A 125 -16.93 15.96 -2.31
CA TRP A 125 -16.12 16.67 -3.27
C TRP A 125 -16.97 17.41 -4.33
N GLN A 126 -17.98 16.76 -4.91
CA GLN A 126 -18.86 17.38 -5.89
C GLN A 126 -19.64 18.57 -5.31
N ARG A 127 -20.04 18.48 -4.03
CA ARG A 127 -20.82 19.53 -3.36
C ARG A 127 -19.96 20.70 -2.85
N TRP A 128 -18.80 20.41 -2.28
CA TRP A 128 -17.97 21.39 -1.55
C TRP A 128 -16.58 21.62 -2.19
N GLY A 129 -16.19 20.80 -3.16
CA GLY A 129 -14.90 20.93 -3.81
C GLY A 129 -13.73 20.91 -2.82
N PHE A 130 -12.81 21.87 -2.99
CA PHE A 130 -11.64 22.00 -2.10
C PHE A 130 -11.97 22.17 -0.62
N ALA A 131 -13.14 22.69 -0.26
CA ALA A 131 -13.54 22.80 1.14
C ALA A 131 -13.66 21.42 1.81
N SER A 132 -14.13 20.38 1.08
CA SER A 132 -14.17 19.01 1.60
C SER A 132 -12.75 18.43 1.83
N LEU A 133 -11.81 18.72 0.93
CA LEU A 133 -10.41 18.32 1.05
C LEU A 133 -9.74 19.01 2.26
N LEU A 134 -9.92 20.33 2.37
CA LEU A 134 -9.38 21.12 3.49
C LEU A 134 -10.00 20.70 4.83
N GLY A 135 -11.28 20.32 4.84
CA GLY A 135 -11.93 19.78 6.04
C GLY A 135 -11.29 18.48 6.53
N LEU A 136 -10.99 17.55 5.59
CA LEU A 136 -10.28 16.32 5.93
C LEU A 136 -8.84 16.59 6.38
N ALA A 137 -8.13 17.51 5.70
CA ALA A 137 -6.78 17.92 6.12
C ALA A 137 -6.77 18.57 7.50
N ALA A 138 -7.77 19.39 7.82
CA ALA A 138 -7.94 20.01 9.14
C ALA A 138 -8.20 18.94 10.22
N LEU A 139 -9.04 17.94 9.94
CA LEU A 139 -9.25 16.80 10.84
C LEU A 139 -7.94 16.04 11.08
N ALA A 140 -7.16 15.79 10.02
CA ALA A 140 -5.84 15.16 10.17
C ALA A 140 -4.91 16.02 11.05
N ALA A 141 -4.89 17.34 10.85
CA ALA A 141 -4.07 18.24 11.67
C ALA A 141 -4.52 18.23 13.15
N LEU A 142 -5.83 18.24 13.41
CA LEU A 142 -6.38 18.18 14.78
C LEU A 142 -6.02 16.85 15.47
N VAL A 143 -6.04 15.73 14.74
CA VAL A 143 -5.63 14.44 15.29
C VAL A 143 -4.13 14.44 15.62
N ASP A 144 -3.26 15.05 14.77
CA ASP A 144 -1.85 15.17 15.10
C ASP A 144 -1.62 16.08 16.32
N VAL A 145 -2.37 17.18 16.46
CA VAL A 145 -2.34 17.99 17.67
C VAL A 145 -2.77 17.18 18.90
N ALA A 146 -3.85 16.41 18.80
CA ALA A 146 -4.29 15.53 19.87
C ALA A 146 -3.24 14.47 20.22
N PHE A 147 -2.55 13.93 19.22
CA PHE A 147 -1.51 12.93 19.38
C PHE A 147 -0.26 13.48 20.08
N PHE A 148 0.22 14.67 19.68
CA PHE A 148 1.48 15.23 20.17
C PHE A 148 1.32 16.11 21.42
N VAL A 149 0.24 16.90 21.49
CA VAL A 149 0.05 17.91 22.56
C VAL A 149 -0.81 17.36 23.68
N ALA A 150 -1.91 16.67 23.36
CA ALA A 150 -2.79 16.08 24.37
C ALA A 150 -2.41 14.63 24.73
N GLU A 151 -1.34 14.09 24.12
CA GLU A 151 -0.81 12.73 24.33
C GLU A 151 -1.84 11.60 24.09
N LEU A 152 -2.89 11.89 23.33
CA LEU A 152 -3.92 10.91 22.95
C LEU A 152 -3.43 10.00 21.82
N ARG A 153 -2.40 9.19 22.13
CA ARG A 153 -1.69 8.33 21.18
C ARG A 153 -2.60 7.40 20.37
N TRP A 154 -3.67 6.90 20.99
CA TRP A 154 -4.64 6.02 20.32
C TRP A 154 -5.38 6.71 19.17
N MET A 155 -5.60 8.03 19.23
CA MET A 155 -6.24 8.79 18.15
C MET A 155 -5.41 8.76 16.86
N GLY A 156 -4.10 8.61 16.96
CA GLY A 156 -3.23 8.49 15.80
C GLY A 156 -3.64 7.39 14.80
N TRP A 157 -4.26 6.29 15.29
CA TRP A 157 -4.74 5.23 14.41
C TRP A 157 -5.88 5.67 13.48
N THR A 158 -6.63 6.72 13.83
CA THR A 158 -7.66 7.29 12.96
C THR A 158 -7.06 8.02 11.75
N GLN A 159 -5.76 8.38 11.79
CA GLN A 159 -5.05 9.04 10.70
C GLN A 159 -4.98 8.18 9.43
N TYR A 160 -5.09 6.87 9.56
CA TYR A 160 -5.24 6.00 8.38
C TYR A 160 -6.45 6.35 7.52
N PHE A 161 -7.48 6.99 8.09
CA PHE A 161 -8.61 7.50 7.32
C PHE A 161 -8.38 8.95 6.88
N TRP A 162 -8.07 9.86 7.80
CA TRP A 162 -8.03 11.29 7.51
C TRP A 162 -6.94 11.67 6.52
N VAL A 163 -5.73 11.16 6.72
CA VAL A 163 -4.59 11.40 5.83
C VAL A 163 -4.87 10.84 4.45
N TRP A 164 -5.23 9.57 4.36
CA TRP A 164 -5.38 8.92 3.05
C TRP A 164 -6.65 9.34 2.30
N LEU A 165 -7.74 9.70 2.99
CA LEU A 165 -8.91 10.31 2.35
C LEU A 165 -8.59 11.69 1.78
N THR A 166 -7.81 12.50 2.49
CA THR A 166 -7.35 13.81 1.99
C THR A 166 -6.53 13.64 0.71
N VAL A 167 -5.53 12.78 0.76
CA VAL A 167 -4.67 12.50 -0.39
C VAL A 167 -5.46 11.90 -1.56
N HIS A 168 -6.41 11.02 -1.28
CA HIS A 168 -7.30 10.43 -2.27
C HIS A 168 -8.18 11.47 -2.98
N GLN A 169 -8.65 12.51 -2.28
CA GLN A 169 -9.44 13.60 -2.90
C GLN A 169 -8.63 14.48 -3.85
N LEU A 170 -7.30 14.53 -3.76
CA LEU A 170 -6.47 15.15 -4.80
C LEU A 170 -6.68 14.47 -6.16
N GLY A 171 -6.93 13.16 -6.17
CA GLY A 171 -7.29 12.43 -7.38
C GLY A 171 -8.62 12.87 -8.00
N TYR A 172 -9.59 13.29 -7.18
CA TYR A 172 -10.84 13.89 -7.68
C TYR A 172 -10.59 15.24 -8.34
N ALA A 173 -9.75 16.08 -7.72
CA ALA A 173 -9.35 17.38 -8.28
C ALA A 173 -8.65 17.22 -9.65
N TRP A 174 -7.79 16.21 -9.76
CA TRP A 174 -7.15 15.84 -11.02
C TRP A 174 -8.18 15.44 -12.07
N ARG A 175 -9.11 14.55 -11.74
CA ARG A 175 -10.17 14.07 -12.64
C ARG A 175 -11.01 15.23 -13.18
N ASP A 176 -11.33 16.22 -12.36
CA ASP A 176 -12.17 17.37 -12.73
C ASP A 176 -11.43 18.45 -13.49
N GLY A 177 -10.10 18.33 -13.67
CA GLY A 177 -9.28 19.34 -14.34
C GLY A 177 -9.18 20.68 -13.60
N ARG A 178 -9.49 20.71 -12.29
CA ARG A 178 -9.56 21.95 -11.48
C ARG A 178 -8.21 22.48 -11.01
N LEU A 179 -7.12 21.87 -11.43
CA LEU A 179 -5.79 22.12 -10.88
C LEU A 179 -5.04 23.27 -11.57
N GLY A 180 -5.45 23.63 -12.77
CA GLY A 180 -4.91 24.77 -13.51
C GLY A 180 -3.66 24.45 -14.35
N SER A 181 -2.84 25.46 -14.62
CA SER A 181 -1.68 25.36 -15.49
C SER A 181 -0.51 24.61 -14.84
N PRO A 182 0.46 24.11 -15.64
CA PRO A 182 1.70 23.50 -15.11
C PRO A 182 2.46 24.38 -14.12
N ALA A 183 2.48 25.71 -14.34
CA ALA A 183 3.10 26.65 -13.42
C ALA A 183 2.39 26.68 -12.05
N ARG A 184 1.04 26.62 -12.04
CA ARG A 184 0.27 26.53 -10.80
C ARG A 184 0.51 25.21 -10.09
N LEU A 185 0.64 24.11 -10.84
CA LEU A 185 0.97 22.79 -10.29
C LEU A 185 2.36 22.78 -9.64
N LEU A 186 3.36 23.42 -10.26
CA LEU A 186 4.67 23.63 -9.63
C LEU A 186 4.56 24.50 -8.37
N GLY A 187 3.69 25.52 -8.37
CA GLY A 187 3.39 26.29 -7.17
C GLY A 187 2.81 25.42 -6.03
N TRP A 188 1.90 24.50 -6.33
CA TRP A 188 1.41 23.52 -5.36
C TRP A 188 2.52 22.58 -4.87
N SER A 189 3.41 22.13 -5.77
CA SER A 189 4.56 21.32 -5.39
C SER A 189 5.48 22.05 -4.41
N LEU A 190 5.82 23.30 -4.71
CA LEU A 190 6.65 24.13 -3.84
C LEU A 190 5.97 24.42 -2.50
N LEU A 191 4.67 24.67 -2.48
CA LEU A 191 3.90 24.86 -1.24
C LEU A 191 3.91 23.58 -0.40
N GLY A 192 3.67 22.42 -1.02
CA GLY A 192 3.73 21.12 -0.36
C GLY A 192 5.11 20.84 0.22
N PHE A 193 6.17 21.12 -0.54
CA PHE A 193 7.55 20.99 -0.09
C PHE A 193 7.86 21.93 1.09
N ALA A 194 7.51 23.21 0.98
CA ALA A 194 7.73 24.20 2.04
C ALA A 194 6.97 23.83 3.31
N THR A 195 5.72 23.35 3.18
CA THR A 195 4.92 22.86 4.32
C THR A 195 5.58 21.63 4.95
N LEU A 196 6.02 20.67 4.15
CA LEU A 196 6.72 19.48 4.65
C LEU A 196 8.00 19.86 5.38
N TRP A 197 8.79 20.75 4.79
CA TRP A 197 10.00 21.29 5.40
C TRP A 197 9.72 21.96 6.76
N ALA A 198 8.70 22.84 6.79
CA ALA A 198 8.31 23.54 8.01
C ALA A 198 7.87 22.54 9.11
N LEU A 199 7.07 21.54 8.76
CA LEU A 199 6.61 20.51 9.70
C LEU A 199 7.77 19.70 10.29
N ILE A 200 8.75 19.32 9.47
CA ILE A 200 9.89 18.50 9.92
C ILE A 200 10.85 19.32 10.79
N PHE A 201 11.21 20.55 10.36
CA PHE A 201 12.25 21.32 11.04
C PHE A 201 11.73 22.17 12.22
N ASN A 202 10.42 22.47 12.26
CA ASN A 202 9.82 23.25 13.36
C ASN A 202 8.76 22.45 14.14
N GLY A 203 8.45 21.22 13.73
CA GLY A 203 7.47 20.37 14.37
C GLY A 203 8.07 19.10 14.98
N PRO A 204 7.25 18.24 15.57
CA PRO A 204 7.69 17.01 16.25
C PRO A 204 7.83 15.80 15.30
N TYR A 205 7.95 16.02 13.99
CA TYR A 205 7.90 14.93 13.00
C TYR A 205 9.30 14.42 12.66
N PRO A 206 9.50 13.09 12.54
CA PRO A 206 10.78 12.53 12.13
C PRO A 206 11.09 12.87 10.67
N PHE A 207 12.39 12.87 10.32
CA PHE A 207 12.85 13.22 8.99
C PHE A 207 12.45 12.17 7.92
N ALA A 208 12.52 10.89 8.27
CA ALA A 208 12.17 9.80 7.36
C ALA A 208 10.67 9.75 7.07
N MET A 209 10.30 9.62 5.79
CA MET A 209 8.90 9.46 5.34
C MET A 209 8.45 7.99 5.30
N VAL A 210 9.25 7.07 5.79
CA VAL A 210 8.90 5.66 6.02
C VAL A 210 9.17 5.34 7.49
N GLY A 211 8.39 4.40 8.06
CA GLY A 211 8.63 3.95 9.43
C GLY A 211 9.73 2.91 9.46
N SER A 212 10.64 3.05 10.42
CA SER A 212 11.49 1.96 10.87
C SER A 212 10.82 1.24 12.05
N PRO A 213 10.96 -0.08 12.17
CA PRO A 213 10.38 -0.85 13.29
C PRO A 213 10.85 -0.40 14.66
N ASP A 214 12.06 0.17 14.76
CA ASP A 214 12.70 0.56 16.00
C ASP A 214 12.59 2.07 16.32
N GLU A 215 12.11 2.87 15.38
CA GLU A 215 11.79 4.28 15.62
C GLU A 215 10.50 4.41 16.45
N GLY A 216 10.61 4.99 17.63
CA GLY A 216 9.48 5.24 18.52
C GLY A 216 8.41 6.18 17.94
N LEU A 217 8.77 6.96 16.90
CA LEU A 217 7.91 7.89 16.18
C LEU A 217 8.12 7.75 14.68
N SER A 218 7.02 7.59 13.93
CA SER A 218 7.05 7.42 12.48
C SER A 218 6.04 8.35 11.79
N ASN A 219 6.35 8.79 10.57
CA ASN A 219 5.41 9.50 9.70
C ASN A 219 4.37 8.57 9.06
N THR A 220 4.58 7.25 9.09
CA THR A 220 3.71 6.27 8.43
C THR A 220 2.97 5.34 9.38
N LEU A 221 3.41 5.22 10.62
CA LEU A 221 2.85 4.26 11.60
C LEU A 221 2.63 4.92 12.97
N PRO A 222 1.47 5.49 13.21
CA PRO A 222 0.39 5.81 12.27
C PRO A 222 0.75 6.99 11.33
N PRO A 223 0.04 7.12 10.18
CA PRO A 223 0.26 8.23 9.24
C PRO A 223 0.19 9.60 9.91
N LYS A 224 0.91 10.59 9.37
CA LYS A 224 0.95 11.96 9.86
C LYS A 224 0.60 12.95 8.74
N ILE A 225 0.28 14.18 9.10
CA ILE A 225 -0.03 15.27 8.17
C ILE A 225 1.14 15.53 7.19
N THR A 226 2.36 15.19 7.54
CA THR A 226 3.56 15.24 6.68
C THR A 226 3.35 14.49 5.36
N LEU A 227 2.62 13.37 5.37
CA LEU A 227 2.29 12.61 4.16
C LEU A 227 1.29 13.33 3.26
N ILE A 228 0.43 14.21 3.81
CA ILE A 228 -0.43 15.09 3.01
C ILE A 228 0.43 16.13 2.31
N ALA A 229 1.33 16.78 3.03
CA ALA A 229 2.25 17.78 2.47
C ALA A 229 3.15 17.16 1.38
N LEU A 230 3.71 15.97 1.64
CA LEU A 230 4.45 15.20 0.65
C LEU A 230 3.58 14.85 -0.57
N GLY A 231 2.35 14.41 -0.34
CA GLY A 231 1.40 14.08 -1.40
C GLY A 231 1.10 15.29 -2.30
N VAL A 232 0.90 16.47 -1.74
CA VAL A 232 0.71 17.72 -2.50
C VAL A 232 1.97 18.07 -3.30
N CYS A 233 3.17 17.91 -2.70
CA CYS A 233 4.44 18.13 -3.36
C CYS A 233 4.61 17.21 -4.59
N GLN A 234 4.52 15.90 -4.38
CA GLN A 234 4.68 14.89 -5.42
C GLN A 234 3.62 15.03 -6.52
N PHE A 235 2.38 15.28 -6.12
CA PHE A 235 1.25 15.46 -7.05
C PHE A 235 1.44 16.66 -7.96
N GLY A 236 1.81 17.81 -7.40
CA GLY A 236 2.08 19.03 -8.17
C GLY A 236 3.21 18.81 -9.16
N LEU A 237 4.31 18.16 -8.75
CA LEU A 237 5.45 17.85 -9.60
C LEU A 237 5.06 16.90 -10.74
N LEU A 238 4.42 15.77 -10.43
CA LEU A 238 4.06 14.77 -11.44
C LEU A 238 3.07 15.31 -12.47
N LEU A 239 2.05 16.06 -12.04
CA LEU A 239 1.08 16.59 -12.97
C LEU A 239 1.61 17.79 -13.79
N SER A 240 2.63 18.50 -13.32
CA SER A 240 3.29 19.54 -14.11
C SER A 240 3.93 18.98 -15.38
N ILE A 241 4.36 17.72 -15.36
CA ILE A 241 4.95 16.99 -16.50
C ILE A 241 3.95 16.05 -17.21
N GLU A 242 2.65 16.09 -16.87
CA GLU A 242 1.64 15.22 -17.47
C GLU A 242 1.58 15.33 -19.00
N ALA A 243 1.62 16.55 -19.55
CA ALA A 243 1.53 16.76 -20.99
C ALA A 243 2.71 16.14 -21.77
N PRO A 244 3.98 16.33 -21.40
CA PRO A 244 5.09 15.62 -22.04
C PRO A 244 5.01 14.10 -21.85
N MET A 245 4.57 13.60 -20.68
CA MET A 245 4.40 12.17 -20.46
C MET A 245 3.31 11.56 -21.34
N ARG A 246 2.19 12.25 -21.54
CA ARG A 246 1.15 11.82 -22.47
C ARG A 246 1.66 11.74 -23.92
N ARG A 247 2.52 12.68 -24.35
CA ARG A 247 3.16 12.63 -25.67
C ARG A 247 4.10 11.44 -25.80
N LEU A 248 4.91 11.16 -24.77
CA LEU A 248 5.78 9.99 -24.73
C LEU A 248 4.97 8.69 -24.83
N LEU A 249 3.89 8.59 -24.07
CA LEU A 249 2.99 7.43 -24.07
C LEU A 249 2.09 7.33 -25.30
N SER A 250 2.13 8.30 -26.24
CA SER A 250 1.45 8.15 -27.54
C SER A 250 2.11 7.09 -28.42
N SER A 251 3.36 6.70 -28.14
CA SER A 251 4.01 5.55 -28.78
C SER A 251 3.28 4.25 -28.42
N VAL A 252 2.84 3.50 -29.43
CA VAL A 252 2.11 2.23 -29.25
C VAL A 252 2.89 1.23 -28.39
N ARG A 253 4.22 1.17 -28.55
CA ARG A 253 5.07 0.25 -27.79
C ARG A 253 5.09 0.61 -26.30
N LEU A 254 5.29 1.90 -25.98
CA LEU A 254 5.32 2.36 -24.58
C LEU A 254 3.93 2.27 -23.94
N TRP A 255 2.88 2.57 -24.69
CA TRP A 255 1.51 2.38 -24.21
C TRP A 255 1.20 0.92 -23.91
N ALA A 256 1.53 0.00 -24.83
CA ALA A 256 1.34 -1.43 -24.61
C ALA A 256 2.12 -1.95 -23.40
N ALA A 257 3.37 -1.54 -23.22
CA ALA A 257 4.17 -1.89 -22.04
C ALA A 257 3.54 -1.35 -20.76
N THR A 258 3.05 -0.10 -20.76
CA THR A 258 2.37 0.51 -19.61
C THR A 258 1.10 -0.25 -19.25
N VAL A 259 0.26 -0.61 -20.24
CA VAL A 259 -0.95 -1.39 -20.03
C VAL A 259 -0.62 -2.78 -19.47
N LEU A 260 0.42 -3.43 -20.00
CA LEU A 260 0.87 -4.74 -19.52
C LEU A 260 1.30 -4.66 -18.04
N ILE A 261 2.18 -3.72 -17.69
CA ILE A 261 2.63 -3.53 -16.30
C ILE A 261 1.45 -3.23 -15.38
N ASN A 262 0.56 -2.31 -15.77
CA ASN A 262 -0.62 -1.98 -14.97
C ASN A 262 -1.57 -3.16 -14.78
N SER A 263 -1.62 -4.08 -15.74
CA SER A 263 -2.44 -5.30 -15.62
C SER A 263 -1.90 -6.32 -14.62
N MET A 264 -0.66 -6.12 -14.15
CA MET A 264 0.07 -7.04 -13.24
C MET A 264 0.50 -6.33 -11.95
N ILE A 265 0.14 -5.05 -11.80
CA ILE A 265 0.69 -4.18 -10.74
C ILE A 265 0.36 -4.71 -9.34
N MET A 266 -0.83 -5.30 -9.13
CA MET A 266 -1.22 -5.86 -7.85
C MET A 266 -0.41 -7.10 -7.48
N THR A 267 -0.17 -7.99 -8.45
CA THR A 267 0.68 -9.17 -8.23
C THR A 267 2.11 -8.74 -7.95
N LEU A 268 2.68 -7.83 -8.74
CA LEU A 268 4.01 -7.25 -8.50
C LEU A 268 4.09 -6.66 -7.08
N TYR A 269 3.11 -5.85 -6.70
CA TYR A 269 3.05 -5.20 -5.40
C TYR A 269 2.93 -6.20 -4.24
N LEU A 270 2.10 -7.23 -4.36
CA LEU A 270 1.88 -8.18 -3.27
C LEU A 270 3.04 -9.17 -3.11
N TRP A 271 3.69 -9.58 -4.20
CA TRP A 271 4.66 -10.67 -4.18
C TRP A 271 6.13 -10.22 -4.10
N HIS A 272 6.45 -8.92 -4.28
CA HIS A 272 7.85 -8.47 -4.32
C HIS A 272 8.64 -8.78 -3.03
N ILE A 273 8.04 -8.62 -1.86
CA ILE A 273 8.68 -8.97 -0.58
C ILE A 273 8.86 -10.49 -0.46
N THR A 274 7.87 -11.29 -0.90
CA THR A 274 7.99 -12.74 -0.94
C THR A 274 9.19 -13.18 -1.78
N VAL A 275 9.36 -12.62 -2.98
CA VAL A 275 10.51 -12.90 -3.84
C VAL A 275 11.81 -12.49 -3.15
N MET A 276 11.85 -11.33 -2.50
CA MET A 276 13.01 -10.89 -1.74
C MET A 276 13.37 -11.89 -0.63
N ILE A 277 12.39 -12.38 0.13
CA ILE A 277 12.60 -13.38 1.18
C ILE A 277 13.17 -14.66 0.59
N VAL A 278 12.60 -15.17 -0.50
CA VAL A 278 13.07 -16.38 -1.17
C VAL A 278 14.53 -16.23 -1.62
N VAL A 279 14.89 -15.10 -2.24
CA VAL A 279 16.28 -14.82 -2.68
C VAL A 279 17.23 -14.77 -1.49
N VAL A 280 16.83 -14.11 -0.39
CA VAL A 280 17.65 -14.04 0.84
C VAL A 280 17.86 -15.43 1.44
N VAL A 281 16.82 -16.24 1.52
CA VAL A 281 16.90 -17.62 2.04
C VAL A 281 17.83 -18.48 1.18
N ILE A 282 17.67 -18.42 -0.14
CA ILE A 282 18.56 -19.15 -1.07
C ILE A 282 20.01 -18.70 -0.89
N ALA A 283 20.25 -17.39 -0.85
CA ALA A 283 21.58 -16.84 -0.68
C ALA A 283 22.22 -17.25 0.67
N TYR A 284 21.43 -17.30 1.73
CA TYR A 284 21.89 -17.75 3.06
C TYR A 284 22.37 -19.21 3.04
N PHE A 285 21.57 -20.12 2.49
CA PHE A 285 21.93 -21.54 2.42
C PHE A 285 23.05 -21.84 1.38
N ALA A 286 23.20 -20.99 0.37
CA ALA A 286 24.32 -21.08 -0.58
C ALA A 286 25.66 -20.55 -0.03
N ALA A 287 25.72 -20.21 1.25
CA ALA A 287 26.87 -19.58 1.91
C ALA A 287 27.42 -18.34 1.15
N ASN A 288 26.51 -17.51 0.70
CA ASN A 288 26.81 -16.44 -0.23
C ASN A 288 27.46 -15.23 0.46
N SER A 289 28.68 -14.91 0.03
CA SER A 289 29.45 -13.76 0.52
C SER A 289 28.74 -12.40 0.36
N VAL A 290 27.75 -12.31 -0.52
CA VAL A 290 26.99 -11.06 -0.72
C VAL A 290 26.13 -10.67 0.49
N LEU A 291 25.72 -11.65 1.31
CA LEU A 291 25.02 -11.38 2.58
C LEU A 291 25.96 -10.93 3.70
N THR A 292 27.27 -11.09 3.55
CA THR A 292 28.27 -10.64 4.53
C THR A 292 28.72 -9.19 4.28
N LEU A 293 28.29 -8.57 3.18
CA LEU A 293 28.62 -7.18 2.88
C LEU A 293 27.86 -6.23 3.81
N GLU A 294 28.60 -5.39 4.52
CA GLU A 294 28.01 -4.40 5.41
C GLU A 294 27.19 -3.37 4.61
N PRO A 295 25.92 -3.12 4.99
CA PRO A 295 25.06 -2.17 4.32
C PRO A 295 25.67 -0.75 4.24
N GLY A 296 25.62 -0.15 3.05
CA GLY A 296 26.10 1.20 2.81
C GLY A 296 27.59 1.31 2.46
N THR A 297 28.35 0.20 2.39
CA THR A 297 29.71 0.19 1.85
C THR A 297 29.70 0.28 0.32
N SER A 298 30.84 0.64 -0.30
CA SER A 298 30.99 0.69 -1.76
C SER A 298 30.71 -0.67 -2.42
N GLU A 299 31.18 -1.74 -1.82
CA GLU A 299 30.96 -3.13 -2.30
C GLU A 299 29.49 -3.53 -2.22
N TRP A 300 28.83 -3.15 -1.12
CA TRP A 300 27.39 -3.36 -0.98
C TRP A 300 26.61 -2.64 -2.08
N TRP A 301 26.94 -1.37 -2.36
CA TRP A 301 26.30 -0.62 -3.45
C TRP A 301 26.59 -1.21 -4.82
N ALA A 302 27.81 -1.65 -5.09
CA ALA A 302 28.20 -2.31 -6.33
C ALA A 302 27.41 -3.61 -6.58
N SER A 303 26.99 -4.29 -5.50
CA SER A 303 26.20 -5.52 -5.60
C SER A 303 24.70 -5.28 -5.89
N ARG A 304 24.15 -4.07 -5.61
CA ARG A 304 22.72 -3.80 -5.69
C ARG A 304 22.11 -3.92 -7.09
N PRO A 305 22.75 -3.49 -8.19
CA PRO A 305 22.19 -3.71 -9.52
C PRO A 305 21.94 -5.19 -9.83
N LEU A 306 22.86 -6.08 -9.42
CA LEU A 306 22.69 -7.52 -9.60
C LEU A 306 21.52 -8.05 -8.73
N TRP A 307 21.39 -7.60 -7.48
CA TRP A 307 20.27 -7.96 -6.62
C TRP A 307 18.93 -7.54 -7.22
N ILE A 308 18.84 -6.31 -7.69
CA ILE A 308 17.62 -5.79 -8.32
C ILE A 308 17.29 -6.60 -9.58
N LEU A 309 18.28 -6.88 -10.42
CA LEU A 309 18.10 -7.71 -11.61
C LEU A 309 17.58 -9.10 -11.25
N LEU A 310 18.17 -9.76 -10.25
CA LEU A 310 17.77 -11.09 -9.80
C LEU A 310 16.32 -11.08 -9.27
N LEU A 311 15.94 -10.07 -8.48
CA LEU A 311 14.56 -9.93 -8.01
C LEU A 311 13.59 -9.80 -9.18
N TYR A 312 13.90 -9.01 -10.21
CA TYR A 312 13.04 -8.90 -11.39
C TYR A 312 13.00 -10.17 -12.23
N VAL A 313 14.12 -10.86 -12.38
CA VAL A 313 14.20 -12.15 -13.11
C VAL A 313 13.29 -13.21 -12.49
N ILE A 314 13.11 -13.19 -11.16
CA ILE A 314 12.22 -14.11 -10.46
C ILE A 314 10.79 -13.58 -10.42
N LEU A 315 10.61 -12.28 -10.15
CA LEU A 315 9.30 -11.67 -9.97
C LEU A 315 8.49 -11.64 -11.28
N LEU A 316 9.12 -11.31 -12.41
CA LEU A 316 8.41 -11.22 -13.69
C LEU A 316 7.80 -12.56 -14.14
N PRO A 317 8.53 -13.69 -14.19
CA PRO A 317 7.92 -14.99 -14.50
C PRO A 317 6.79 -15.37 -13.54
N LEU A 318 6.96 -15.10 -12.24
CA LEU A 318 5.93 -15.34 -11.25
C LEU A 318 4.65 -14.56 -11.58
N THR A 319 4.77 -13.29 -11.99
CA THR A 319 3.61 -12.47 -12.36
C THR A 319 2.95 -12.96 -13.65
N PHE A 320 3.69 -13.64 -14.55
CA PHE A 320 3.11 -14.29 -15.72
C PHE A 320 2.48 -15.66 -15.38
N ALA A 321 2.98 -16.36 -14.37
CA ALA A 321 2.44 -17.63 -13.92
C ALA A 321 1.12 -17.48 -13.10
N LEU A 322 0.93 -16.33 -12.45
CA LEU A 322 -0.23 -16.05 -11.61
C LEU A 322 -1.35 -15.18 -12.25
N PRO A 323 -1.47 -15.05 -13.59
CA PRO A 323 -2.45 -14.15 -14.22
C PRO A 323 -3.89 -14.56 -13.94
N GLY A 324 -4.13 -15.82 -13.61
CA GLY A 324 -5.44 -16.34 -13.23
C GLY A 324 -6.02 -15.70 -11.97
N LEU A 325 -5.20 -15.15 -11.08
CA LEU A 325 -5.64 -14.49 -9.85
C LEU A 325 -6.07 -13.04 -10.09
N GLU A 326 -5.40 -12.34 -11.01
CA GLU A 326 -5.60 -10.89 -11.21
C GLU A 326 -6.54 -10.57 -12.38
N ARG A 327 -6.51 -11.39 -13.43
CA ARG A 327 -7.22 -11.13 -14.70
C ARG A 327 -8.59 -11.79 -14.82
N ARG A 328 -8.98 -12.63 -13.87
CA ARG A 328 -10.32 -13.23 -13.92
C ARG A 328 -11.39 -12.15 -13.75
N PRO A 329 -12.14 -11.81 -14.79
CA PRO A 329 -13.28 -10.93 -14.62
C PRO A 329 -14.27 -11.62 -13.68
N ARG A 330 -14.95 -10.81 -12.87
CA ARG A 330 -16.07 -11.35 -12.08
C ARG A 330 -17.09 -11.96 -13.05
N PRO A 331 -17.51 -13.21 -12.85
CA PRO A 331 -18.53 -13.82 -13.70
C PRO A 331 -19.79 -12.93 -13.79
N ALA A 332 -20.36 -12.83 -15.00
CA ALA A 332 -21.52 -11.95 -15.22
C ALA A 332 -22.75 -12.39 -14.43
N ASP A 333 -22.86 -13.68 -14.19
CA ASP A 333 -23.90 -14.37 -13.43
C ASP A 333 -23.62 -14.45 -11.92
N ALA A 334 -22.45 -13.97 -11.47
CA ALA A 334 -22.10 -14.03 -10.05
C ALA A 334 -23.09 -13.21 -9.21
N PRO A 335 -23.67 -13.82 -8.16
CA PRO A 335 -24.65 -13.15 -7.32
C PRO A 335 -24.04 -11.91 -6.68
N THR A 336 -24.74 -10.78 -6.76
CA THR A 336 -24.32 -9.52 -6.11
C THR A 336 -25.04 -9.41 -4.77
N PRO A 337 -24.35 -9.67 -3.65
CA PRO A 337 -24.93 -9.51 -2.33
C PRO A 337 -25.41 -8.08 -2.08
N ALA A 338 -26.37 -7.89 -1.16
CA ALA A 338 -26.82 -6.57 -0.75
C ALA A 338 -25.63 -5.75 -0.18
N ALA A 339 -25.68 -4.42 -0.35
CA ALA A 339 -24.59 -3.53 0.06
C ALA A 339 -24.17 -3.69 1.54
N PRO A 340 -25.09 -3.79 2.52
CA PRO A 340 -24.69 -3.98 3.93
C PRO A 340 -23.89 -5.28 4.14
N ARG A 341 -24.25 -6.36 3.45
CA ARG A 341 -23.54 -7.63 3.52
C ARG A 341 -22.11 -7.52 2.94
N GLN A 342 -21.95 -6.80 1.81
CA GLN A 342 -20.66 -6.56 1.21
C GLN A 342 -19.77 -5.66 2.10
N ILE A 343 -20.35 -4.61 2.69
CA ILE A 343 -19.64 -3.73 3.63
C ILE A 343 -19.17 -4.52 4.85
N GLY A 344 -20.05 -5.32 5.46
CA GLY A 344 -19.68 -6.18 6.59
C GLY A 344 -18.55 -7.13 6.24
N GLY A 345 -18.63 -7.80 5.07
CA GLY A 345 -17.57 -8.68 4.58
C GLY A 345 -16.26 -7.93 4.31
N ALA A 346 -16.33 -6.74 3.73
CA ALA A 346 -15.13 -5.92 3.47
C ALA A 346 -14.48 -5.44 4.78
N ILE A 347 -15.26 -5.08 5.81
CA ILE A 347 -14.73 -4.74 7.13
C ILE A 347 -14.01 -5.96 7.75
N MET A 348 -14.59 -7.14 7.67
CA MET A 348 -13.94 -8.38 8.14
C MET A 348 -12.61 -8.62 7.41
N ILE A 349 -12.59 -8.45 6.08
CA ILE A 349 -11.36 -8.56 5.28
C ILE A 349 -10.33 -7.54 5.78
N CYS A 350 -10.70 -6.26 5.92
CA CYS A 350 -9.78 -5.21 6.38
C CYS A 350 -9.20 -5.52 7.76
N LEU A 351 -10.01 -5.96 8.72
CA LEU A 351 -9.56 -6.31 10.07
C LEU A 351 -8.61 -7.51 10.06
N GLY A 352 -8.94 -8.57 9.31
CA GLY A 352 -8.11 -9.76 9.23
C GLY A 352 -6.75 -9.48 8.59
N ILE A 353 -6.72 -8.74 7.46
CA ILE A 353 -5.44 -8.37 6.84
C ILE A 353 -4.66 -7.34 7.64
N ALA A 354 -5.31 -6.40 8.32
CA ALA A 354 -4.60 -5.48 9.21
C ALA A 354 -3.91 -6.23 10.35
N TYR A 355 -4.57 -7.22 10.95
CA TYR A 355 -3.96 -8.07 11.95
C TYR A 355 -2.75 -8.84 11.38
N LEU A 356 -2.93 -9.53 10.25
CA LEU A 356 -1.86 -10.33 9.64
C LEU A 356 -0.68 -9.47 9.15
N ALA A 357 -0.90 -8.25 8.70
CA ALA A 357 0.16 -7.31 8.33
C ALA A 357 0.97 -6.84 9.56
N LEU A 358 0.33 -6.70 10.71
CA LEU A 358 0.99 -6.27 11.96
C LEU A 358 1.72 -7.41 12.68
N PHE A 359 1.15 -8.62 12.67
CA PHE A 359 1.61 -9.71 13.52
C PHE A 359 2.11 -10.93 12.76
N GLY A 360 1.75 -11.13 11.49
CA GLY A 360 2.08 -12.31 10.70
C GLY A 360 1.32 -13.57 11.14
N PHE A 361 1.79 -14.74 10.68
CA PHE A 361 1.43 -16.06 11.17
C PHE A 361 2.50 -16.57 12.13
N GLY A 362 2.14 -17.36 13.13
CA GLY A 362 3.05 -17.95 14.11
C GLY A 362 2.64 -17.58 15.54
N SER A 363 3.56 -17.61 16.49
CA SER A 363 3.28 -17.30 17.88
C SER A 363 2.86 -15.84 18.06
N ALA A 364 1.57 -15.60 18.08
CA ALA A 364 1.00 -14.31 18.42
C ALA A 364 0.96 -14.11 19.94
N PRO A 365 0.83 -12.86 20.44
CA PRO A 365 0.63 -12.59 21.88
C PRO A 365 -0.54 -13.36 22.48
N LEU A 366 -1.53 -13.71 21.66
CA LEU A 366 -2.65 -14.56 22.01
C LEU A 366 -2.71 -15.73 21.01
N PRO A 367 -2.74 -16.98 21.49
CA PRO A 367 -2.77 -18.16 20.63
C PRO A 367 -4.01 -18.14 19.73
N TYR A 368 -3.84 -18.59 18.50
CA TYR A 368 -4.88 -18.72 17.46
C TYR A 368 -5.46 -17.43 16.85
N LEU A 369 -5.01 -16.24 17.24
CA LEU A 369 -5.54 -15.00 16.65
C LEU A 369 -5.14 -14.84 15.16
N ASP A 370 -4.01 -15.35 14.76
CA ASP A 370 -3.56 -15.41 13.37
C ASP A 370 -4.48 -16.30 12.52
N ILE A 371 -4.86 -17.46 13.06
CA ILE A 371 -5.84 -18.35 12.42
C ILE A 371 -7.21 -17.67 12.36
N LEU A 372 -7.65 -17.04 13.45
CA LEU A 372 -8.90 -16.29 13.49
C LEU A 372 -8.90 -15.16 12.47
N ALA A 373 -7.81 -14.41 12.36
CA ALA A 373 -7.66 -13.35 11.37
C ALA A 373 -7.77 -13.89 9.94
N PHE A 374 -7.10 -15.00 9.63
CA PHE A 374 -7.21 -15.66 8.34
C PHE A 374 -8.63 -16.13 8.05
N VAL A 375 -9.28 -16.82 8.99
CA VAL A 375 -10.68 -17.24 8.88
C VAL A 375 -11.61 -16.05 8.69
N THR A 376 -11.34 -14.93 9.36
CA THR A 376 -12.11 -13.69 9.21
C THR A 376 -12.00 -13.13 7.79
N VAL A 377 -10.81 -13.17 7.15
CA VAL A 377 -10.65 -12.77 5.74
C VAL A 377 -11.45 -13.69 4.81
N VAL A 378 -11.38 -15.01 5.02
CA VAL A 378 -12.10 -15.99 4.20
C VAL A 378 -13.62 -15.83 4.37
N ALA A 379 -14.11 -15.70 5.59
CA ALA A 379 -15.53 -15.48 5.90
C ALA A 379 -16.03 -14.14 5.31
N GLY A 380 -15.23 -13.07 5.45
CA GLY A 380 -15.54 -11.78 4.83
C GLY A 380 -15.60 -11.85 3.31
N SER A 381 -14.71 -12.63 2.69
CA SER A 381 -14.70 -12.86 1.25
C SER A 381 -15.92 -13.64 0.78
N TRP A 382 -16.33 -14.65 1.54
CA TRP A 382 -17.58 -15.38 1.29
C TRP A 382 -18.81 -14.47 1.45
N LEU A 383 -18.85 -13.69 2.50
CA LEU A 383 -19.94 -12.77 2.80
C LEU A 383 -20.09 -11.72 1.69
N SER A 384 -18.97 -11.24 1.14
CA SER A 384 -18.94 -10.30 0.01
C SER A 384 -19.22 -10.94 -1.35
N GLY A 385 -19.43 -12.26 -1.42
CA GLY A 385 -19.72 -12.98 -2.66
C GLY A 385 -18.52 -13.19 -3.57
N LEU A 386 -17.28 -13.09 -3.03
CA LEU A 386 -16.05 -13.19 -3.82
C LEU A 386 -15.63 -14.62 -4.12
N LEU A 387 -16.01 -15.58 -3.29
CA LEU A 387 -15.61 -16.99 -3.43
C LEU A 387 -16.48 -17.79 -4.43
N HIS A 388 -17.56 -17.21 -4.97
CA HIS A 388 -18.39 -17.89 -5.97
C HIS A 388 -17.72 -18.07 -7.33
N GLY A 389 -16.61 -17.42 -7.58
CA GLY A 389 -15.81 -17.55 -8.81
C GLY A 389 -14.71 -18.62 -8.76
N PHE A 390 -14.58 -19.34 -7.66
CA PHE A 390 -13.58 -20.42 -7.46
C PHE A 390 -14.18 -21.84 -7.63
N ARG A 391 -15.41 -21.91 -8.17
CA ARG A 391 -16.05 -23.19 -8.56
C ARG A 391 -15.69 -23.58 -9.98
#